data_f3e91c60c36034ea313c03f8af436bc7
#
_entry.id   f3e91c60c36034ea313c03f8af436bc7
#
_cell.length_a   1.000
_cell.length_b   1.000
_cell.length_c   1.000
_cell.angle_alpha   90.00
_cell.angle_beta   90.00
_cell.angle_gamma   90.00
#
_symmetry.space_group_name_H-M   'P 1'
#
loop_
_entity.id
_entity.type
_entity.pdbx_description
1 polymer ?
#
loop_
_entity_poly.entity_id
_entity_poly.type
_entity_poly.pdbx_seq_one_letter_code
_entity_poly.pdbx_strand_id
1 'polypeptide(L)'
;MNPVINPITLALITLSAQVAAQHPGHGKCQLDRLKTLGVAQEDVDTVLEIARHIREEVTTRFDEALDAVLLATLTSATPQRAEAVSVTAECCGTSNRCC
;
A
#
# COMPACT_ATOMS: atom_id res chain seq x y z
N MET A 1 -0.88 -6.37 -31.48
CA MET A 1 -1.38 -5.42 -30.51
C MET A 1 -0.25 -4.45 -30.16
N ASN A 2 -0.43 -3.22 -30.55
CA ASN A 2 0.57 -2.24 -30.23
C ASN A 2 0.44 -1.79 -28.78
N PRO A 3 1.46 -1.96 -27.97
CA PRO A 3 1.40 -1.45 -26.63
C PRO A 3 1.33 0.08 -26.70
N VAL A 4 0.26 0.61 -26.18
CA VAL A 4 0.09 2.05 -26.06
C VAL A 4 1.05 2.62 -25.05
N ILE A 5 1.53 1.78 -24.16
CA ILE A 5 2.38 2.17 -23.05
C ILE A 5 3.80 1.64 -23.30
N ASN A 6 4.76 2.54 -23.30
CA ASN A 6 6.14 2.14 -23.50
C ASN A 6 6.71 1.49 -22.21
N PRO A 7 7.84 0.77 -22.32
CA PRO A 7 8.42 0.08 -21.16
C PRO A 7 8.75 0.98 -19.98
N ILE A 8 9.17 2.21 -20.23
CA ILE A 8 9.49 3.17 -19.17
C ILE A 8 8.23 3.54 -18.40
N THR A 9 7.18 3.89 -19.11
CA THR A 9 5.90 4.24 -18.49
C THR A 9 5.34 3.07 -17.69
N LEU A 10 5.41 1.87 -18.25
CA LEU A 10 4.95 0.68 -17.56
C LEU A 10 5.73 0.44 -16.26
N ALA A 11 7.04 0.59 -16.31
CA ALA A 11 7.87 0.42 -15.11
C ALA A 11 7.58 1.49 -14.05
N LEU A 12 7.35 2.73 -14.47
CA LEU A 12 6.98 3.81 -13.55
C LEU A 12 5.63 3.58 -12.90
N ILE A 13 4.65 3.14 -13.66
CA ILE A 13 3.31 2.80 -13.14
C ILE A 13 3.42 1.65 -12.13
N THR A 14 4.14 0.61 -12.49
CA THR A 14 4.31 -0.54 -11.60
C THR A 14 5.03 -0.15 -10.31
N LEU A 15 6.07 0.66 -10.42
CA LEU A 15 6.78 1.17 -9.25
C LEU A 15 5.86 1.96 -8.33
N SER A 16 5.09 2.89 -8.89
CA SER A 16 4.18 3.71 -8.11
C SER A 16 3.12 2.87 -7.41
N ALA A 17 2.56 1.88 -8.10
CA ALA A 17 1.58 0.97 -7.53
C ALA A 17 2.17 0.15 -6.38
N GLN A 18 3.38 -0.37 -6.55
CA GLN A 18 4.04 -1.15 -5.51
C GLN A 18 4.33 -0.33 -4.26
N VAL A 19 4.78 0.90 -4.44
CA VAL A 19 5.07 1.79 -3.31
C VAL A 19 3.78 2.21 -2.61
N ALA A 20 2.77 2.60 -3.36
CA ALA A 20 1.47 3.00 -2.79
C ALA A 20 0.80 1.84 -2.05
N ALA A 21 0.93 0.62 -2.56
CA ALA A 21 0.37 -0.58 -1.94
C ALA A 21 1.27 -1.18 -0.85
N GLN A 22 2.41 -0.59 -0.60
CA GLN A 22 3.39 -1.10 0.37
C GLN A 22 3.83 -2.54 0.07
N HIS A 23 4.06 -2.81 -1.18
CA HIS A 23 4.50 -4.13 -1.61
C HIS A 23 5.84 -4.50 -0.96
N PRO A 24 5.99 -5.73 -0.45
CA PRO A 24 7.18 -6.10 0.30
C PRO A 24 8.50 -6.01 -0.48
N GLY A 25 8.43 -6.07 -1.79
CA GLY A 25 9.62 -5.94 -2.64
C GLY A 25 10.16 -4.53 -2.74
N HIS A 26 9.44 -3.55 -2.21
CA HIS A 26 9.83 -2.14 -2.23
C HIS A 26 10.12 -1.57 -3.62
N GLY A 27 9.62 -2.23 -4.65
CA GLY A 27 9.83 -1.76 -6.02
C GLY A 27 11.25 -1.91 -6.54
N LYS A 28 12.09 -2.68 -5.88
CA LYS A 28 13.49 -2.81 -6.25
C LYS A 28 13.68 -3.27 -7.69
N CYS A 29 12.92 -4.24 -8.12
CA CYS A 29 13.00 -4.75 -9.50
C CYS A 29 12.70 -3.65 -10.51
N GLN A 30 11.74 -2.81 -10.22
CA GLN A 30 11.36 -1.73 -11.10
C GLN A 30 12.39 -0.61 -11.11
N LEU A 31 12.97 -0.33 -9.95
CA LEU A 31 14.06 0.64 -9.85
C LEU A 31 15.26 0.21 -10.68
N ASP A 32 15.65 -1.05 -10.58
CA ASP A 32 16.75 -1.60 -11.38
C ASP A 32 16.44 -1.53 -12.86
N ARG A 33 15.22 -1.83 -13.23
CA ARG A 33 14.77 -1.76 -14.61
C ARG A 33 14.79 -0.34 -15.14
N LEU A 34 14.32 0.61 -14.38
CA LEU A 34 14.33 2.02 -14.77
C LEU A 34 15.73 2.55 -14.91
N LYS A 35 16.62 2.14 -14.04
CA LYS A 35 18.04 2.48 -14.15
C LYS A 35 18.63 1.93 -15.46
N THR A 36 18.33 0.70 -15.78
CA THR A 36 18.78 0.07 -17.03
C THR A 36 18.21 0.79 -18.24
N LEU A 37 16.98 1.27 -18.16
CA LEU A 37 16.35 2.00 -19.25
C LEU A 37 16.82 3.45 -19.37
N GLY A 38 17.65 3.91 -18.45
CA GLY A 38 18.21 5.25 -18.51
C GLY A 38 17.26 6.37 -18.11
N VAL A 39 16.28 6.06 -17.28
CA VAL A 39 15.32 7.06 -16.82
C VAL A 39 15.99 8.03 -15.86
N ALA A 40 15.67 9.30 -16.00
CA ALA A 40 16.20 10.33 -15.12
C ALA A 40 15.78 10.12 -13.68
N GLN A 41 16.70 10.32 -12.76
CA GLN A 41 16.43 10.18 -11.33
C GLN A 41 15.28 11.07 -10.88
N GLU A 42 15.22 12.27 -11.43
CA GLU A 42 14.16 13.24 -11.09
C GLU A 42 12.77 12.71 -11.39
N ASP A 43 12.63 12.00 -12.48
CA ASP A 43 11.33 11.40 -12.84
C ASP A 43 10.95 10.30 -11.87
N VAL A 44 11.92 9.49 -11.49
CA VAL A 44 11.69 8.42 -10.49
C VAL A 44 11.31 9.04 -9.14
N ASP A 45 12.02 10.05 -8.72
CA ASP A 45 11.76 10.74 -7.44
C ASP A 45 10.36 11.35 -7.43
N THR A 46 9.94 11.95 -8.52
CA THR A 46 8.58 12.52 -8.64
C THR A 46 7.52 11.44 -8.50
N VAL A 47 7.68 10.33 -9.18
CA VAL A 47 6.75 9.22 -9.10
C VAL A 47 6.68 8.64 -7.70
N LEU A 48 7.82 8.49 -7.05
CA LEU A 48 7.88 7.99 -5.67
C LEU A 48 7.21 8.94 -4.69
N GLU A 49 7.41 10.23 -4.87
CA GLU A 49 6.77 11.24 -4.02
C GLU A 49 5.26 11.17 -4.13
N ILE A 50 4.73 11.08 -5.34
CA ILE A 50 3.30 10.94 -5.57
C ILE A 50 2.77 9.66 -4.92
N ALA A 51 3.46 8.55 -5.11
CA ALA A 51 3.04 7.28 -4.54
C ALA A 51 3.02 7.30 -3.01
N ARG A 52 4.02 7.93 -2.40
CA ARG A 52 4.06 8.09 -0.95
C ARG A 52 2.93 8.97 -0.44
N HIS A 53 2.65 10.03 -1.14
CA HIS A 53 1.56 10.94 -0.78
C HIS A 53 0.20 10.21 -0.79
N ILE A 54 -0.05 9.44 -1.83
CA ILE A 54 -1.28 8.64 -1.93
C ILE A 54 -1.35 7.63 -0.79
N ARG A 55 -0.26 6.96 -0.49
CA ARG A 55 -0.20 6.00 0.60
C ARG A 55 -0.51 6.64 1.94
N GLU A 56 0.06 7.80 2.21
CA GLU A 56 -0.19 8.54 3.44
C GLU A 56 -1.65 8.96 3.56
N GLU A 57 -2.22 9.44 2.48
CA GLU A 57 -3.62 9.83 2.46
C GLU A 57 -4.55 8.64 2.75
N VAL A 58 -4.30 7.52 2.11
CA VAL A 58 -5.08 6.29 2.34
C VAL A 58 -4.95 5.83 3.79
N THR A 59 -3.74 5.87 4.34
CA THR A 59 -3.49 5.50 5.73
C THR A 59 -4.23 6.41 6.69
N THR A 60 -4.18 7.71 6.46
CA THR A 60 -4.88 8.70 7.29
C THR A 60 -6.38 8.47 7.27
N ARG A 61 -6.95 8.27 6.10
CA ARG A 61 -8.39 8.01 5.97
C ARG A 61 -8.80 6.71 6.66
N PHE A 62 -7.97 5.70 6.56
CA PHE A 62 -8.20 4.44 7.25
C PHE A 62 -8.21 4.65 8.75
N ASP A 63 -7.23 5.38 9.28
CA ASP A 63 -7.14 5.64 10.70
C ASP A 63 -8.34 6.46 11.20
N GLU A 64 -8.75 7.46 10.45
CA GLU A 64 -9.93 8.26 10.78
C GLU A 64 -11.19 7.41 10.83
N ALA A 65 -11.37 6.54 9.86
CA ALA A 65 -12.51 5.63 9.82
C ALA A 65 -12.47 4.64 10.98
N LEU A 66 -11.30 4.12 11.30
CA LEU A 66 -11.12 3.22 12.44
C LEU A 66 -11.46 3.93 13.75
N ASP A 67 -10.96 5.14 13.94
CA ASP A 67 -11.22 5.93 15.12
C ASP A 67 -12.73 6.18 15.30
N ALA A 68 -13.43 6.49 14.22
CA ALA A 68 -14.87 6.66 14.25
C ALA A 68 -15.61 5.39 14.66
N VAL A 69 -15.17 4.25 14.14
CA VAL A 69 -15.75 2.95 14.52
C VAL A 69 -15.47 2.62 15.98
N LEU A 70 -14.26 2.86 16.43
CA LEU A 70 -13.88 2.63 17.81
C LEU A 70 -14.71 3.50 18.77
N LEU A 71 -14.86 4.77 18.45
CA LEU A 71 -15.65 5.69 19.26
C LEU A 71 -17.11 5.23 19.33
N ALA A 72 -17.71 4.90 18.20
CA ALA A 72 -19.08 4.42 18.15
C ALA A 72 -19.26 3.11 18.93
N THR A 73 -18.31 2.21 18.82
CA THR A 73 -18.36 0.93 19.52
C THR A 73 -18.20 1.09 21.02
N LEU A 74 -17.26 1.92 21.45
CA LEU A 74 -16.98 2.12 22.86
C LEU A 74 -18.07 2.92 23.57
N THR A 75 -18.68 3.88 22.89
CA THR A 75 -19.73 4.69 23.48
C THR A 75 -21.07 3.97 23.53
N SER A 76 -21.30 3.02 22.68
CA SER A 76 -22.50 2.20 22.69
C SER A 76 -22.31 0.91 23.46
N ALA A 77 -21.15 0.69 24.02
CA ALA A 77 -20.82 -0.57 24.63
C ALA A 77 -21.53 -0.79 25.92
N THR A 78 -22.44 -1.67 25.93
CA THR A 78 -22.51 -2.60 27.01
C THR A 78 -21.16 -3.26 27.12
N PRO A 79 -20.58 -3.33 28.30
CA PRO A 79 -19.33 -4.03 28.48
C PRO A 79 -19.55 -5.49 28.19
N GLN A 80 -19.55 -5.79 26.96
CA GLN A 80 -19.36 -7.14 26.57
C GLN A 80 -17.93 -7.43 26.84
N ARG A 81 -17.76 -8.25 27.80
CA ARG A 81 -16.53 -8.91 27.97
C ARG A 81 -16.01 -9.30 26.61
N ALA A 82 -14.95 -8.72 26.25
CA ALA A 82 -14.19 -9.18 25.13
C ALA A 82 -13.77 -10.61 25.45
N GLU A 83 -14.61 -11.47 25.12
CA GLU A 83 -14.16 -12.81 24.96
C GLU A 83 -13.02 -12.73 24.02
N ALA A 84 -11.93 -13.19 24.50
CA ALA A 84 -10.74 -13.30 23.75
C ALA A 84 -11.09 -13.77 22.37
N VAL A 85 -11.34 -12.84 21.61
CA VAL A 85 -11.41 -13.09 20.24
C VAL A 85 -10.02 -13.54 19.95
N SER A 86 -9.90 -14.77 19.83
CA SER A 86 -8.81 -15.26 19.08
C SER A 86 -9.01 -14.64 17.73
N VAL A 87 -8.66 -13.48 17.65
CA VAL A 87 -8.48 -12.84 16.40
C VAL A 87 -7.33 -13.52 15.85
N THR A 88 -7.74 -14.34 15.30
CA THR A 88 -6.83 -15.17 14.74
C THR A 88 -6.16 -14.42 13.68
N ALA A 89 -5.05 -14.35 13.90
CA ALA A 89 -4.10 -14.41 12.88
C ALA A 89 -4.55 -15.12 11.60
N GLU A 90 -5.71 -15.64 11.60
CA GLU A 90 -6.20 -16.30 10.42
C GLU A 90 -6.38 -15.42 9.23
N CYS A 91 -6.57 -14.17 9.46
CA CYS A 91 -6.64 -13.24 8.34
C CYS A 91 -5.31 -13.06 7.65
N CYS A 92 -4.23 -13.19 8.37
CA CYS A 92 -2.94 -12.85 7.79
C CYS A 92 -1.89 -13.88 8.05
N GLY A 93 -2.16 -14.77 8.96
CA GLY A 93 -1.06 -15.51 9.51
C GLY A 93 -0.64 -16.73 8.78
N THR A 94 -1.46 -17.23 7.97
CA THR A 94 -1.15 -18.56 7.46
C THR A 94 -0.68 -18.54 6.05
N SER A 95 -0.71 -17.41 5.49
CA SER A 95 -0.41 -17.40 4.10
C SER A 95 0.58 -16.32 3.82
N ASN A 96 1.70 -16.73 3.46
CA ASN A 96 2.67 -15.86 2.85
C ASN A 96 2.08 -15.09 1.66
N ARG A 97 0.87 -15.40 1.33
CA ARG A 97 0.19 -14.76 0.23
C ARG A 97 -0.54 -13.50 0.61
N CYS A 98 -0.73 -13.27 1.87
CA CYS A 98 -1.29 -12.00 2.30
C CYS A 98 -0.32 -10.85 2.08
N CYS A 99 0.87 -11.19 1.76
CA CYS A 99 1.89 -10.18 1.45
C CYS A 99 2.17 -10.10 -0.06
#